data_1ed626f2bb0e1524c80f95a4563933f4
#
_entry.id   1ed626f2bb0e1524c80f95a4563933f4
#
_cell.length_a   1.000
_cell.length_b   1.000
_cell.length_c   1.000
_cell.angle_alpha   90.00
_cell.angle_beta   90.00
_cell.angle_gamma   90.00
#
_symmetry.space_group_name_H-M   'P 1'
#
loop_
_entity.id
_entity.type
_entity.pdbx_description
1 polymer ?
#
loop_
_entity_poly.entity_id
_entity_poly.type
_entity_poly.pdbx_seq_one_letter_code
_entity_poly.pdbx_strand_id
1 'polypeptide(L)'
;MAVSSCAPTACGDPSIEKYTPGNGNHNGNGETKTVVWHERAFETWQAIERLYGITSGATAGFFNENYPKGAGDNSASYLWPYDGLMSGVALLNKLGYDVDYKAKIDRYEAYWRSRGVRNIGGYGSTTDGRNGGSDRFYDDNSIIGINLVEAYNQTGDNVYLQRASRIVDFLLDGEDNVFGGGLWWCESNINKPGDGNSNKPACANGYAQWFLLSYYEVCPAAEKDKVLSLAKRLYAWEYANLRDPEDNVYWNDRGADGNINRTKWTYNSGAMIASGTRLYHITGEKSYLDQAKATADGAYSYYVRSREGIALCYPLNDPWFTVKLVRAYMELESEHSACTRYIETFISNLDKAWSSGRMNNGLFYENWTGKANPDRDKSLLMQDAALESLGAVALYKKEHK
;
A
#
# COMPACT_ATOMS: atom_id res chain seq x y z
N MET A 1 10.99 -5.81 44.81
CA MET A 1 11.38 -4.70 43.93
C MET A 1 10.36 -4.67 42.81
N ALA A 2 9.51 -3.65 42.81
CA ALA A 2 8.43 -3.52 41.84
C ALA A 2 8.98 -2.91 40.56
N VAL A 3 8.81 -3.60 39.43
CA VAL A 3 9.11 -3.05 38.10
C VAL A 3 7.84 -2.42 37.59
N SER A 4 7.85 -1.10 37.50
CA SER A 4 6.78 -0.27 36.94
C SER A 4 6.73 -0.46 35.43
N SER A 5 5.62 -1.00 34.92
CA SER A 5 5.32 -1.04 33.50
C SER A 5 4.76 0.33 33.07
N CYS A 6 5.52 1.12 32.34
CA CYS A 6 5.00 2.28 31.61
C CYS A 6 4.24 1.80 30.38
N ALA A 7 2.93 1.96 30.39
CA ALA A 7 2.12 1.95 29.19
C ALA A 7 2.43 3.17 28.32
N PRO A 8 2.48 3.07 26.98
CA PRO A 8 2.62 4.25 26.13
C PRO A 8 1.32 5.08 26.20
N THR A 9 1.39 6.24 26.81
CA THR A 9 0.34 7.25 26.74
C THR A 9 0.26 7.76 25.31
N ALA A 10 -0.91 7.64 24.69
CA ALA A 10 -1.25 8.32 23.46
C ALA A 10 -1.19 9.84 23.71
N CYS A 11 -0.03 10.43 23.43
CA CYS A 11 0.12 11.88 23.40
C CYS A 11 -0.36 12.38 22.05
N GLY A 12 -1.64 12.75 21.95
CA GLY A 12 -2.08 13.66 20.91
C GLY A 12 -1.36 14.99 21.12
N ASP A 13 -0.67 15.45 20.08
CA ASP A 13 -0.02 16.76 20.07
C ASP A 13 -1.10 17.85 20.21
N PRO A 14 -1.12 18.66 21.29
CA PRO A 14 -2.15 19.67 21.51
C PRO A 14 -2.04 20.88 20.55
N SER A 15 -1.09 20.90 19.63
CA SER A 15 -0.88 21.99 18.67
C SER A 15 -1.64 21.85 17.35
N ILE A 16 -2.39 20.75 17.14
CA ILE A 16 -3.19 20.56 15.93
C ILE A 16 -4.61 21.09 16.18
N GLU A 17 -4.84 22.37 15.91
CA GLU A 17 -6.20 22.89 15.77
C GLU A 17 -6.90 22.19 14.60
N LYS A 18 -8.15 21.73 14.83
CA LYS A 18 -8.98 21.13 13.78
C LYS A 18 -9.14 22.13 12.64
N TYR A 19 -8.63 21.77 11.46
CA TYR A 19 -8.73 22.59 10.28
C TYR A 19 -10.20 22.74 9.85
N THR A 20 -10.70 23.97 9.81
CA THR A 20 -11.99 24.32 9.20
C THR A 20 -11.69 25.01 7.87
N PRO A 21 -12.26 24.57 6.71
CA PRO A 21 -11.98 25.20 5.42
C PRO A 21 -12.41 26.68 5.43
N GLY A 22 -11.43 27.57 5.31
CA GLY A 22 -11.71 28.99 5.09
C GLY A 22 -12.06 29.24 3.62
N ASN A 23 -13.11 30.01 3.35
CA ASN A 23 -13.44 30.53 2.02
C ASN A 23 -12.29 31.42 1.50
N GLY A 24 -11.41 30.86 0.70
CA GLY A 24 -10.27 31.58 0.11
C GLY A 24 -10.69 32.44 -1.08
N ASN A 25 -10.79 33.75 -0.89
CA ASN A 25 -10.85 34.72 -1.98
C ASN A 25 -9.47 34.87 -2.62
N HIS A 26 -9.36 34.62 -3.90
CA HIS A 26 -8.15 34.86 -4.69
C HIS A 26 -7.97 36.35 -4.96
N ASN A 27 -6.92 36.94 -4.40
CA ASN A 27 -6.33 38.19 -4.94
C ASN A 27 -4.84 37.96 -5.18
N GLY A 28 -4.42 38.24 -6.41
CA GLY A 28 -3.05 38.05 -6.86
C GLY A 28 -2.08 39.08 -6.28
N ASN A 29 -0.96 38.58 -5.79
CA ASN A 29 0.34 39.25 -5.76
C ASN A 29 1.42 38.15 -5.73
N GLY A 30 2.47 38.34 -6.51
CA GLY A 30 3.47 37.31 -6.84
C GLY A 30 4.38 36.89 -5.67
N GLU A 31 3.83 36.30 -4.62
CA GLU A 31 4.55 35.53 -3.62
C GLU A 31 4.60 34.06 -4.07
N THR A 32 5.76 33.48 -4.11
CA THR A 32 5.94 32.02 -4.27
C THR A 32 5.20 31.35 -3.09
N LYS A 33 3.95 30.91 -3.32
CA LYS A 33 3.19 30.16 -2.32
C LYS A 33 3.98 28.92 -1.94
N THR A 34 4.38 28.81 -0.68
CA THR A 34 4.92 27.59 -0.14
C THR A 34 3.95 26.45 -0.39
N VAL A 35 4.43 25.35 -0.98
CA VAL A 35 3.59 24.19 -1.29
C VAL A 35 3.12 23.55 0.01
N VAL A 36 1.81 23.44 0.20
CA VAL A 36 1.20 22.86 1.39
C VAL A 36 0.68 21.46 1.04
N TRP A 37 1.53 20.46 1.24
CA TRP A 37 1.28 19.09 0.81
C TRP A 37 0.05 18.46 1.47
N HIS A 38 -0.19 18.71 2.76
CA HIS A 38 -1.36 18.16 3.44
C HIS A 38 -2.67 18.75 2.91
N GLU A 39 -2.72 20.03 2.51
CA GLU A 39 -3.90 20.62 1.88
C GLU A 39 -4.18 19.96 0.51
N ARG A 40 -3.14 19.71 -0.29
CA ARG A 40 -3.27 18.98 -1.56
C ARG A 40 -3.83 17.57 -1.35
N ALA A 41 -3.37 16.86 -0.32
CA ALA A 41 -3.89 15.54 0.03
C ALA A 41 -5.38 15.63 0.41
N PHE A 42 -5.76 16.60 1.24
CA PHE A 42 -7.14 16.77 1.67
C PHE A 42 -8.07 17.20 0.52
N GLU A 43 -7.65 18.10 -0.36
CA GLU A 43 -8.42 18.45 -1.56
C GLU A 43 -8.66 17.24 -2.47
N THR A 44 -7.65 16.37 -2.63
CA THR A 44 -7.75 15.12 -3.40
C THR A 44 -8.76 14.18 -2.75
N TRP A 45 -8.70 14.01 -1.43
CA TRP A 45 -9.69 13.24 -0.67
C TRP A 45 -11.12 13.78 -0.88
N GLN A 46 -11.32 15.08 -0.78
CA GLN A 46 -12.65 15.69 -0.99
C GLN A 46 -13.19 15.40 -2.41
N ALA A 47 -12.32 15.39 -3.42
CA ALA A 47 -12.72 15.02 -4.78
C ALA A 47 -13.12 13.54 -4.87
N ILE A 48 -12.34 12.64 -4.27
CA ILE A 48 -12.62 11.20 -4.22
C ILE A 48 -13.95 10.95 -3.48
N GLU A 49 -14.12 11.49 -2.29
CA GLU A 49 -15.32 11.29 -1.49
C GLU A 49 -16.57 11.80 -2.20
N ARG A 50 -16.51 12.96 -2.84
CA ARG A 50 -17.62 13.54 -3.59
C ARG A 50 -18.00 12.73 -4.83
N LEU A 51 -17.02 12.18 -5.58
CA LEU A 51 -17.24 11.59 -6.89
C LEU A 51 -17.40 10.06 -6.85
N TYR A 52 -16.72 9.39 -5.93
CA TYR A 52 -16.79 7.93 -5.79
C TYR A 52 -17.64 7.48 -4.61
N GLY A 53 -17.85 8.31 -3.60
CA GLY A 53 -18.58 7.95 -2.38
C GLY A 53 -20.02 7.55 -2.66
N ILE A 54 -20.46 6.43 -2.07
CA ILE A 54 -21.83 5.93 -2.15
C ILE A 54 -22.59 6.43 -0.93
N THR A 55 -23.59 7.28 -1.16
CA THR A 55 -24.31 7.99 -0.08
C THR A 55 -25.63 7.35 0.33
N SER A 56 -26.11 6.31 -0.41
CA SER A 56 -27.40 5.68 -0.15
C SER A 56 -27.41 4.20 -0.54
N GLY A 57 -28.41 3.46 -0.04
CA GLY A 57 -28.58 2.03 -0.32
C GLY A 57 -27.74 1.13 0.58
N ALA A 58 -27.70 -0.15 0.25
CA ALA A 58 -27.04 -1.20 1.06
C ALA A 58 -25.51 -1.03 1.18
N THR A 59 -24.91 -0.32 0.24
CA THR A 59 -23.45 -0.06 0.20
C THR A 59 -23.12 1.40 0.55
N ALA A 60 -24.03 2.12 1.21
CA ALA A 60 -23.76 3.47 1.67
C ALA A 60 -22.51 3.55 2.56
N GLY A 61 -21.63 4.52 2.28
CA GLY A 61 -20.34 4.70 2.94
C GLY A 61 -19.19 3.89 2.34
N PHE A 62 -19.43 3.06 1.32
CA PHE A 62 -18.41 2.52 0.42
C PHE A 62 -18.16 3.48 -0.74
N PHE A 63 -17.30 3.05 -1.68
CA PHE A 63 -16.91 3.81 -2.86
C PHE A 63 -17.16 3.01 -4.13
N ASN A 64 -17.46 3.69 -5.23
CA ASN A 64 -17.56 3.07 -6.55
C ASN A 64 -16.14 2.73 -7.08
N GLU A 65 -16.05 1.70 -7.91
CA GLU A 65 -14.82 1.30 -8.61
C GLU A 65 -14.33 2.37 -9.58
N ASN A 66 -15.29 2.96 -10.31
CA ASN A 66 -15.01 3.95 -11.36
C ASN A 66 -15.86 5.20 -11.20
N TYR A 67 -15.35 6.32 -11.71
CA TYR A 67 -16.12 7.55 -11.89
C TYR A 67 -15.98 8.06 -13.35
N PRO A 68 -17.12 8.21 -14.08
CA PRO A 68 -18.47 7.82 -13.70
C PRO A 68 -18.59 6.31 -13.50
N LYS A 69 -19.54 5.89 -12.61
CA LYS A 69 -19.84 4.47 -12.39
C LYS A 69 -20.29 3.80 -13.70
N GLY A 70 -19.63 2.70 -14.04
CA GLY A 70 -19.98 1.87 -15.19
C GLY A 70 -21.18 0.97 -14.93
N ALA A 71 -21.93 0.61 -15.99
CA ALA A 71 -23.10 -0.27 -15.88
C ALA A 71 -22.73 -1.70 -15.41
N GLY A 72 -21.48 -2.12 -15.63
CA GLY A 72 -20.94 -3.43 -15.19
C GLY A 72 -20.23 -3.40 -13.85
N ASP A 73 -20.10 -2.24 -13.22
CA ASP A 73 -19.40 -2.12 -11.94
C ASP A 73 -20.19 -2.80 -10.82
N ASN A 74 -19.48 -3.34 -9.84
CA ASN A 74 -20.07 -3.88 -8.62
C ASN A 74 -20.85 -2.82 -7.82
N SER A 75 -21.60 -3.26 -6.83
CA SER A 75 -22.32 -2.36 -5.91
C SER A 75 -21.40 -1.47 -5.09
N ALA A 76 -20.19 -1.95 -4.79
CA ALA A 76 -19.08 -1.23 -4.22
C ALA A 76 -17.78 -1.64 -4.93
N SER A 77 -16.69 -0.89 -4.76
CA SER A 77 -15.38 -1.20 -5.35
C SER A 77 -14.91 -2.60 -4.98
N TYR A 78 -14.01 -3.15 -5.79
CA TYR A 78 -13.22 -4.30 -5.39
C TYR A 78 -12.40 -3.97 -4.14
N LEU A 79 -11.93 -5.02 -3.46
CA LEU A 79 -11.14 -4.92 -2.25
C LEU A 79 -9.84 -4.14 -2.47
N TRP A 80 -9.09 -4.45 -3.53
CA TRP A 80 -7.82 -3.79 -3.81
C TRP A 80 -7.92 -2.25 -3.92
N PRO A 81 -8.81 -1.64 -4.72
CA PRO A 81 -9.00 -0.19 -4.66
C PRO A 81 -9.44 0.31 -3.28
N TYR A 82 -10.28 -0.43 -2.56
CA TYR A 82 -10.65 -0.04 -1.19
C TYR A 82 -9.44 -0.03 -0.25
N ASP A 83 -8.52 -0.99 -0.40
CA ASP A 83 -7.25 -1.04 0.34
C ASP A 83 -6.35 0.16 0.03
N GLY A 84 -6.23 0.49 -1.26
CA GLY A 84 -5.49 1.67 -1.70
C GLY A 84 -6.01 2.93 -1.05
N LEU A 85 -7.34 3.10 -1.08
CA LEU A 85 -8.02 4.24 -0.47
C LEU A 85 -7.75 4.31 1.04
N MET A 86 -7.86 3.19 1.75
CA MET A 86 -7.63 3.14 3.21
C MET A 86 -6.19 3.51 3.58
N SER A 87 -5.20 3.15 2.76
CA SER A 87 -3.81 3.58 2.94
C SER A 87 -3.68 5.11 2.90
N GLY A 88 -4.37 5.78 1.96
CA GLY A 88 -4.40 7.24 1.87
C GLY A 88 -5.18 7.91 3.01
N VAL A 89 -6.34 7.35 3.38
CA VAL A 89 -7.19 7.84 4.49
C VAL A 89 -6.45 7.75 5.83
N ALA A 90 -5.69 6.68 6.05
CA ALA A 90 -4.85 6.54 7.25
C ALA A 90 -3.83 7.68 7.39
N LEU A 91 -3.22 8.10 6.27
CA LEU A 91 -2.26 9.21 6.26
C LEU A 91 -2.95 10.55 6.55
N LEU A 92 -4.17 10.78 6.04
CA LEU A 92 -4.94 11.98 6.37
C LEU A 92 -5.31 12.02 7.85
N ASN A 93 -5.71 10.90 8.44
CA ASN A 93 -6.00 10.81 9.86
C ASN A 93 -4.76 11.14 10.70
N LYS A 94 -3.57 10.64 10.34
CA LYS A 94 -2.27 11.03 10.95
C LYS A 94 -1.97 12.52 10.81
N LEU A 95 -2.39 13.14 9.72
CA LEU A 95 -2.23 14.57 9.48
C LEU A 95 -3.24 15.42 10.27
N GLY A 96 -4.20 14.78 10.98
CA GLY A 96 -5.17 15.43 11.84
C GLY A 96 -6.50 15.79 11.16
N TYR A 97 -6.75 15.28 9.96
CA TYR A 97 -8.03 15.48 9.28
C TYR A 97 -9.09 14.52 9.80
N ASP A 98 -10.31 15.05 10.02
CA ASP A 98 -11.48 14.24 10.32
C ASP A 98 -12.03 13.63 9.01
N VAL A 99 -11.73 12.35 8.79
CA VAL A 99 -12.10 11.59 7.58
C VAL A 99 -12.95 10.36 7.91
N ASP A 100 -13.52 10.32 9.11
CA ASP A 100 -14.29 9.17 9.63
C ASP A 100 -13.50 7.84 9.47
N TYR A 101 -12.22 7.89 9.84
CA TYR A 101 -11.25 6.81 9.60
C TYR A 101 -11.72 5.47 10.18
N LYS A 102 -12.20 5.48 11.45
CA LYS A 102 -12.62 4.27 12.12
C LYS A 102 -13.79 3.57 11.39
N ALA A 103 -14.81 4.31 11.01
CA ALA A 103 -15.96 3.74 10.30
C ALA A 103 -15.58 3.18 8.93
N LYS A 104 -14.62 3.81 8.25
CA LYS A 104 -14.13 3.33 6.96
C LYS A 104 -13.32 2.03 7.10
N ILE A 105 -12.40 1.94 8.05
CA ILE A 105 -11.64 0.70 8.33
C ILE A 105 -12.56 -0.43 8.76
N ASP A 106 -13.59 -0.16 9.57
CA ASP A 106 -14.54 -1.19 10.01
C ASP A 106 -15.32 -1.82 8.84
N ARG A 107 -15.44 -1.13 7.70
CA ARG A 107 -16.10 -1.66 6.51
C ARG A 107 -15.35 -2.81 5.82
N TYR A 108 -14.09 -3.05 6.13
CA TYR A 108 -13.40 -4.26 5.66
C TYR A 108 -14.18 -5.55 5.99
N GLU A 109 -14.89 -5.58 7.12
CA GLU A 109 -15.66 -6.77 7.52
C GLU A 109 -16.77 -7.15 6.52
N ALA A 110 -17.20 -6.25 5.63
CA ALA A 110 -18.13 -6.61 4.54
C ALA A 110 -17.47 -7.52 3.48
N TYR A 111 -16.16 -7.47 3.34
CA TYR A 111 -15.39 -8.37 2.45
C TYR A 111 -15.02 -9.69 3.14
N TRP A 112 -15.20 -9.81 4.45
CA TRP A 112 -14.85 -11.02 5.19
C TRP A 112 -15.65 -12.22 4.76
N ARG A 113 -14.96 -13.34 4.54
CA ARG A 113 -15.56 -14.66 4.25
C ARG A 113 -15.01 -15.65 5.27
N SER A 114 -15.88 -16.29 6.03
CA SER A 114 -15.50 -17.25 7.07
C SER A 114 -14.88 -18.53 6.50
N ARG A 115 -15.14 -18.82 5.24
CA ARG A 115 -14.62 -19.97 4.49
C ARG A 115 -14.40 -19.60 3.04
N GLY A 116 -13.43 -20.27 2.40
CA GLY A 116 -13.19 -20.24 0.96
C GLY A 116 -12.97 -21.63 0.42
N VAL A 117 -12.09 -21.76 -0.57
CA VAL A 117 -11.68 -23.08 -1.11
C VAL A 117 -11.03 -23.93 -0.01
N ARG A 118 -10.25 -23.29 0.84
CA ARG A 118 -9.75 -23.88 2.09
C ARG A 118 -10.68 -23.49 3.24
N ASN A 119 -10.81 -24.35 4.24
CA ASN A 119 -11.77 -24.15 5.35
C ASN A 119 -11.22 -23.15 6.40
N ILE A 120 -10.76 -21.99 5.94
CA ILE A 120 -10.24 -20.90 6.75
C ILE A 120 -10.84 -19.56 6.31
N GLY A 121 -10.92 -18.59 7.22
CA GLY A 121 -11.42 -17.25 6.93
C GLY A 121 -10.39 -16.37 6.22
N GLY A 122 -10.85 -15.42 5.41
CA GLY A 122 -10.08 -14.41 4.72
C GLY A 122 -10.98 -13.38 4.03
N TYR A 123 -10.40 -12.30 3.57
CA TYR A 123 -11.13 -11.24 2.87
C TYR A 123 -11.23 -11.57 1.38
N GLY A 124 -12.47 -11.58 0.84
CA GLY A 124 -12.75 -11.78 -0.58
C GLY A 124 -12.70 -10.47 -1.36
N SER A 125 -12.61 -10.58 -2.69
CA SER A 125 -12.41 -9.40 -3.56
C SER A 125 -13.63 -8.50 -3.71
N THR A 126 -14.86 -8.94 -3.36
CA THR A 126 -16.08 -8.09 -3.38
C THR A 126 -16.91 -8.24 -2.12
N THR A 127 -17.77 -7.25 -1.84
CA THR A 127 -18.66 -7.26 -0.68
C THR A 127 -19.78 -8.31 -0.78
N ASP A 128 -20.19 -8.69 -1.98
CA ASP A 128 -21.35 -9.57 -2.24
C ASP A 128 -21.00 -10.92 -2.89
N GLY A 129 -19.71 -11.17 -3.15
CA GLY A 129 -19.22 -12.41 -3.76
C GLY A 129 -19.54 -12.58 -5.25
N ARG A 130 -20.09 -11.56 -5.93
CA ARG A 130 -20.32 -11.58 -7.39
C ARG A 130 -19.03 -11.35 -8.16
N ASN A 131 -19.04 -11.66 -9.47
CA ASN A 131 -17.92 -11.42 -10.39
C ASN A 131 -16.59 -12.01 -9.92
N GLY A 132 -16.60 -13.23 -9.36
CA GLY A 132 -15.40 -13.86 -8.82
C GLY A 132 -14.99 -13.38 -7.42
N GLY A 133 -15.78 -12.52 -6.79
CA GLY A 133 -15.48 -11.89 -5.51
C GLY A 133 -15.47 -12.80 -4.29
N SER A 134 -15.65 -14.12 -4.47
CA SER A 134 -15.36 -15.12 -3.46
C SER A 134 -13.88 -15.50 -3.39
N ASP A 135 -13.11 -15.20 -4.44
CA ASP A 135 -11.66 -15.42 -4.44
C ASP A 135 -10.98 -14.53 -3.41
N ARG A 136 -9.99 -15.12 -2.75
CA ARG A 136 -9.23 -14.46 -1.70
C ARG A 136 -7.76 -14.45 -2.08
N PHE A 137 -7.27 -13.24 -2.33
CA PHE A 137 -5.90 -13.00 -2.75
C PHE A 137 -5.00 -12.78 -1.54
N TYR A 138 -3.80 -13.34 -1.57
CA TYR A 138 -2.88 -13.24 -0.43
C TYR A 138 -2.25 -11.85 -0.32
N ASP A 139 -2.03 -11.15 -1.44
CA ASP A 139 -1.60 -9.75 -1.46
C ASP A 139 -2.66 -8.80 -0.89
N ASP A 140 -3.91 -8.86 -1.38
CA ASP A 140 -5.02 -8.03 -0.87
C ASP A 140 -5.18 -8.21 0.65
N ASN A 141 -5.22 -9.46 1.13
CA ASN A 141 -5.33 -9.72 2.56
C ASN A 141 -4.14 -9.17 3.35
N SER A 142 -2.94 -9.20 2.78
CA SER A 142 -1.74 -8.66 3.42
C SER A 142 -1.78 -7.14 3.53
N ILE A 143 -2.30 -6.44 2.51
CA ILE A 143 -2.47 -4.98 2.54
C ILE A 143 -3.52 -4.59 3.59
N ILE A 144 -4.65 -5.32 3.68
CA ILE A 144 -5.59 -5.14 4.80
C ILE A 144 -4.86 -5.30 6.14
N GLY A 145 -4.01 -6.32 6.26
CA GLY A 145 -3.22 -6.55 7.48
C GLY A 145 -2.37 -5.33 7.86
N ILE A 146 -1.69 -4.71 6.90
CA ILE A 146 -0.92 -3.48 7.10
C ILE A 146 -1.84 -2.34 7.56
N ASN A 147 -2.99 -2.14 6.90
CA ASN A 147 -3.95 -1.11 7.25
C ASN A 147 -4.59 -1.34 8.64
N LEU A 148 -4.81 -2.59 9.04
CA LEU A 148 -5.31 -2.93 10.39
C LEU A 148 -4.28 -2.67 11.48
N VAL A 149 -2.99 -2.99 11.25
CA VAL A 149 -1.90 -2.63 12.17
C VAL A 149 -1.80 -1.11 12.30
N GLU A 150 -1.92 -0.40 11.20
CA GLU A 150 -1.95 1.06 11.19
C GLU A 150 -3.15 1.61 11.99
N ALA A 151 -4.34 1.00 11.82
CA ALA A 151 -5.53 1.38 12.58
C ALA A 151 -5.35 1.14 14.09
N TYR A 152 -4.73 0.04 14.48
CA TYR A 152 -4.37 -0.20 15.87
C TYR A 152 -3.42 0.89 16.40
N ASN A 153 -2.37 1.20 15.66
CA ASN A 153 -1.39 2.20 16.06
C ASN A 153 -2.02 3.60 16.26
N GLN A 154 -3.03 3.95 15.46
CA GLN A 154 -3.70 5.24 15.54
C GLN A 154 -4.81 5.29 16.59
N THR A 155 -5.44 4.16 16.93
CA THR A 155 -6.65 4.15 17.79
C THR A 155 -6.46 3.44 19.12
N GLY A 156 -5.48 2.53 19.23
CA GLY A 156 -5.31 1.64 20.39
C GLY A 156 -6.38 0.55 20.50
N ASP A 157 -7.28 0.39 19.51
CA ASP A 157 -8.38 -0.57 19.58
C ASP A 157 -7.93 -1.99 19.19
N ASN A 158 -7.92 -2.90 20.17
CA ASN A 158 -7.49 -4.28 20.00
C ASN A 158 -8.29 -5.09 18.98
N VAL A 159 -9.46 -4.63 18.55
CA VAL A 159 -10.23 -5.31 17.50
C VAL A 159 -9.42 -5.41 16.20
N TYR A 160 -8.59 -4.42 15.90
CA TYR A 160 -7.76 -4.42 14.71
C TYR A 160 -6.62 -5.44 14.79
N LEU A 161 -6.02 -5.66 15.97
CA LEU A 161 -5.05 -6.74 16.16
C LEU A 161 -5.69 -8.13 16.02
N GLN A 162 -6.92 -8.31 16.53
CA GLN A 162 -7.65 -9.57 16.37
C GLN A 162 -7.96 -9.85 14.90
N ARG A 163 -8.35 -8.82 14.13
CA ARG A 163 -8.57 -8.94 12.68
C ARG A 163 -7.27 -9.23 11.94
N ALA A 164 -6.16 -8.59 12.30
CA ALA A 164 -4.85 -8.84 11.73
C ALA A 164 -4.35 -10.27 12.03
N SER A 165 -4.55 -10.79 13.25
CA SER A 165 -4.23 -12.18 13.61
C SER A 165 -4.93 -13.21 12.71
N ARG A 166 -6.19 -12.97 12.32
CA ARG A 166 -6.92 -13.84 11.37
C ARG A 166 -6.24 -13.90 10.00
N ILE A 167 -5.60 -12.80 9.57
CA ILE A 167 -4.85 -12.78 8.31
C ILE A 167 -3.55 -13.58 8.45
N VAL A 168 -2.87 -13.52 9.60
CA VAL A 168 -1.69 -14.37 9.84
C VAL A 168 -2.05 -15.86 9.66
N ASP A 169 -3.18 -16.30 10.21
CA ASP A 169 -3.64 -17.67 10.05
C ASP A 169 -3.96 -18.02 8.59
N PHE A 170 -4.54 -17.09 7.84
CA PHE A 170 -4.79 -17.26 6.40
C PHE A 170 -3.49 -17.40 5.59
N LEU A 171 -2.45 -16.62 5.91
CA LEU A 171 -1.14 -16.72 5.26
C LEU A 171 -0.43 -18.03 5.61
N LEU A 172 -0.49 -18.45 6.87
CA LEU A 172 0.10 -19.74 7.31
C LEU A 172 -0.53 -20.92 6.59
N ASP A 173 -1.86 -20.89 6.38
CA ASP A 173 -2.57 -21.92 5.61
C ASP A 173 -2.21 -21.89 4.12
N GLY A 174 -1.84 -20.71 3.58
CA GLY A 174 -1.51 -20.52 2.17
C GLY A 174 -0.10 -20.95 1.77
N GLU A 175 0.84 -21.04 2.73
CA GLU A 175 2.22 -21.46 2.44
C GLU A 175 2.27 -22.97 2.13
N ASP A 176 3.01 -23.33 1.09
CA ASP A 176 3.28 -24.71 0.71
C ASP A 176 4.77 -24.93 0.35
N ASN A 177 5.14 -26.17 0.00
CA ASN A 177 6.52 -26.51 -0.34
C ASN A 177 6.82 -26.51 -1.85
N VAL A 178 5.86 -26.11 -2.70
CA VAL A 178 6.10 -26.03 -4.14
C VAL A 178 7.13 -24.96 -4.41
N PHE A 179 8.16 -25.28 -5.17
CA PHE A 179 9.34 -24.43 -5.40
C PHE A 179 10.09 -24.01 -4.13
N GLY A 180 9.97 -24.80 -3.06
CA GLY A 180 10.69 -24.58 -1.80
C GLY A 180 10.05 -23.56 -0.86
N GLY A 181 8.78 -23.22 -1.04
CA GLY A 181 8.03 -22.29 -0.18
C GLY A 181 7.24 -21.24 -0.96
N GLY A 182 6.89 -20.15 -0.28
CA GLY A 182 6.19 -19.00 -0.85
C GLY A 182 4.68 -19.19 -0.98
N LEU A 183 3.99 -18.06 -1.16
CA LEU A 183 2.53 -17.98 -1.32
C LEU A 183 2.14 -17.92 -2.79
N TRP A 184 1.04 -18.56 -3.13
CA TRP A 184 0.36 -18.40 -4.41
C TRP A 184 -0.34 -17.03 -4.46
N TRP A 185 -0.82 -16.63 -5.65
CA TRP A 185 -1.53 -15.37 -5.80
C TRP A 185 -2.90 -15.40 -5.09
N CYS A 186 -3.70 -16.45 -5.38
CA CYS A 186 -4.97 -16.64 -4.70
C CYS A 186 -5.23 -18.11 -4.34
N GLU A 187 -6.11 -18.33 -3.37
CA GLU A 187 -6.40 -19.67 -2.85
C GLU A 187 -7.08 -20.61 -3.85
N SER A 188 -7.80 -20.09 -4.84
CA SER A 188 -8.48 -20.90 -5.85
C SER A 188 -7.56 -21.42 -6.96
N ASN A 189 -6.36 -20.82 -7.11
CA ASN A 189 -5.43 -21.13 -8.20
C ASN A 189 -4.09 -21.72 -7.73
N ILE A 190 -4.14 -22.52 -6.67
CA ILE A 190 -2.95 -23.18 -6.13
C ILE A 190 -2.51 -24.35 -7.03
N ASN A 191 -1.26 -24.29 -7.48
CA ASN A 191 -0.55 -25.37 -8.18
C ASN A 191 -1.34 -25.99 -9.34
N LYS A 192 -1.80 -25.18 -10.28
CA LYS A 192 -2.51 -25.59 -11.50
C LYS A 192 -1.66 -25.29 -12.74
N PRO A 193 -0.71 -26.17 -13.14
CA PRO A 193 0.10 -25.96 -14.34
C PRO A 193 -0.78 -25.76 -15.58
N GLY A 194 -0.47 -24.71 -16.37
CA GLY A 194 -1.27 -24.32 -17.54
C GLY A 194 -2.35 -23.25 -17.26
N ASP A 195 -2.62 -22.94 -16.01
CA ASP A 195 -3.43 -21.75 -15.61
C ASP A 195 -2.50 -20.56 -15.38
N GLY A 196 -2.62 -19.52 -16.20
CA GLY A 196 -1.79 -18.30 -16.10
C GLY A 196 -1.95 -17.53 -14.79
N ASN A 197 -3.06 -17.75 -14.05
CA ASN A 197 -3.29 -17.17 -12.73
C ASN A 197 -2.73 -18.04 -11.60
N SER A 198 -2.24 -19.25 -11.90
CA SER A 198 -1.60 -20.12 -10.93
C SER A 198 -0.10 -19.84 -10.88
N ASN A 199 0.26 -18.85 -10.09
CA ASN A 199 1.63 -18.37 -9.92
C ASN A 199 1.89 -17.96 -8.48
N LYS A 200 3.18 -17.88 -8.11
CA LYS A 200 3.66 -17.33 -6.84
C LYS A 200 4.30 -15.96 -7.12
N PRO A 201 3.53 -14.86 -6.96
CA PRO A 201 4.00 -13.55 -7.36
C PRO A 201 4.77 -12.85 -6.24
N ALA A 202 5.62 -11.90 -6.62
CA ALA A 202 6.36 -11.05 -5.70
C ALA A 202 5.41 -10.21 -4.83
N CYS A 203 4.27 -9.75 -5.36
CA CYS A 203 3.31 -8.98 -4.57
C CYS A 203 2.73 -9.78 -3.40
N ALA A 204 2.25 -11.02 -3.62
CA ALA A 204 1.69 -11.82 -2.54
C ALA A 204 2.73 -12.14 -1.45
N ASN A 205 3.95 -12.46 -1.85
CA ASN A 205 5.04 -12.78 -0.93
C ASN A 205 5.59 -11.53 -0.23
N GLY A 206 5.85 -10.46 -0.97
CA GLY A 206 6.41 -9.22 -0.45
C GLY A 206 5.48 -8.49 0.51
N TYR A 207 4.18 -8.35 0.16
CA TYR A 207 3.22 -7.71 1.07
C TYR A 207 2.92 -8.57 2.30
N ALA A 208 2.92 -9.91 2.17
CA ALA A 208 2.79 -10.79 3.33
C ALA A 208 3.94 -10.58 4.34
N GLN A 209 5.17 -10.47 3.85
CA GLN A 209 6.33 -10.16 4.71
C GLN A 209 6.18 -8.80 5.37
N TRP A 210 5.85 -7.77 4.61
CA TRP A 210 5.68 -6.40 5.12
C TRP A 210 4.60 -6.36 6.21
N PHE A 211 3.45 -6.98 5.95
CA PHE A 211 2.40 -7.12 6.96
C PHE A 211 2.87 -7.86 8.21
N LEU A 212 3.45 -9.05 8.04
CA LEU A 212 3.91 -9.88 9.16
C LEU A 212 4.92 -9.14 10.05
N LEU A 213 5.86 -8.41 9.44
CA LEU A 213 6.85 -7.63 10.17
C LEU A 213 6.24 -6.41 10.87
N SER A 214 5.26 -5.75 10.25
CA SER A 214 4.49 -4.69 10.90
C SER A 214 3.67 -5.22 12.09
N TYR A 215 3.04 -6.39 11.92
CA TYR A 215 2.28 -7.04 12.97
C TYR A 215 3.16 -7.56 14.10
N TYR A 216 4.37 -8.06 13.78
CA TYR A 216 5.34 -8.51 14.79
C TYR A 216 5.65 -7.43 15.85
N GLU A 217 5.68 -6.17 15.47
CA GLU A 217 5.97 -5.07 16.40
C GLU A 217 4.91 -4.95 17.50
N VAL A 218 3.66 -5.24 17.18
CA VAL A 218 2.48 -4.99 18.04
C VAL A 218 1.74 -6.25 18.50
N CYS A 219 2.04 -7.42 17.93
CA CYS A 219 1.33 -8.67 18.24
C CYS A 219 1.63 -9.18 19.65
N PRO A 220 0.76 -10.04 20.21
CA PRO A 220 1.01 -10.72 21.46
C PRO A 220 2.33 -11.53 21.43
N ALA A 221 3.04 -11.57 22.57
CA ALA A 221 4.34 -12.27 22.67
C ALA A 221 4.27 -13.74 22.21
N ALA A 222 3.14 -14.41 22.45
CA ALA A 222 2.92 -15.80 22.05
C ALA A 222 2.87 -16.02 20.52
N GLU A 223 2.65 -14.95 19.74
CA GLU A 223 2.58 -15.02 18.28
C GLU A 223 3.89 -14.67 17.59
N LYS A 224 4.81 -13.99 18.30
CA LYS A 224 6.02 -13.41 17.69
C LYS A 224 6.87 -14.43 16.93
N ASP A 225 7.11 -15.60 17.50
CA ASP A 225 7.96 -16.61 16.86
C ASP A 225 7.36 -17.14 15.56
N LYS A 226 6.05 -17.44 15.55
CA LYS A 226 5.38 -17.92 14.32
C LYS A 226 5.36 -16.86 13.24
N VAL A 227 5.09 -15.60 13.61
CA VAL A 227 5.02 -14.46 12.69
C VAL A 227 6.39 -14.17 12.07
N LEU A 228 7.42 -14.04 12.89
CA LEU A 228 8.79 -13.78 12.40
C LEU A 228 9.33 -14.93 11.55
N SER A 229 9.05 -16.18 11.96
CA SER A 229 9.48 -17.36 11.23
C SER A 229 8.86 -17.40 9.83
N LEU A 230 7.55 -17.11 9.70
CA LEU A 230 6.89 -17.05 8.38
C LEU A 230 7.46 -15.91 7.53
N ALA A 231 7.61 -14.71 8.09
CA ALA A 231 8.18 -13.57 7.37
C ALA A 231 9.58 -13.88 6.82
N LYS A 232 10.45 -14.49 7.62
CA LYS A 232 11.79 -14.89 7.19
C LYS A 232 11.78 -15.93 6.06
N ARG A 233 10.87 -16.92 6.11
CA ARG A 233 10.76 -17.93 5.05
C ARG A 233 10.30 -17.30 3.74
N LEU A 234 9.27 -16.46 3.78
CA LEU A 234 8.76 -15.76 2.59
C LEU A 234 9.82 -14.84 1.98
N TYR A 235 10.54 -14.09 2.82
CA TYR A 235 11.64 -13.23 2.37
C TYR A 235 12.76 -14.03 1.68
N ALA A 236 13.20 -15.10 2.30
CA ALA A 236 14.25 -15.95 1.74
C ALA A 236 13.80 -16.60 0.42
N TRP A 237 12.54 -17.04 0.35
CA TRP A 237 11.99 -17.62 -0.86
C TRP A 237 11.96 -16.60 -2.02
N GLU A 238 11.43 -15.41 -1.78
CA GLU A 238 11.31 -14.36 -2.80
C GLU A 238 12.68 -13.87 -3.27
N TYR A 239 13.61 -13.66 -2.35
CA TYR A 239 14.99 -13.31 -2.67
C TYR A 239 15.68 -14.34 -3.56
N ALA A 240 15.48 -15.63 -3.28
CA ALA A 240 16.09 -16.72 -4.02
C ALA A 240 15.44 -16.97 -5.39
N ASN A 241 14.13 -16.74 -5.53
CA ASN A 241 13.35 -17.13 -6.70
C ASN A 241 13.04 -15.98 -7.67
N LEU A 242 12.87 -14.75 -7.14
CA LEU A 242 12.35 -13.63 -7.94
C LEU A 242 13.32 -12.43 -8.05
N ARG A 243 14.44 -12.43 -7.36
CA ARG A 243 15.43 -11.35 -7.51
C ARG A 243 16.21 -11.54 -8.81
N ASP A 244 16.29 -10.47 -9.62
CA ASP A 244 17.23 -10.40 -10.73
C ASP A 244 18.66 -10.12 -10.19
N PRO A 245 19.62 -11.01 -10.41
CA PRO A 245 20.98 -10.82 -9.90
C PRO A 245 21.75 -9.70 -10.63
N GLU A 246 21.28 -9.24 -11.80
CA GLU A 246 21.96 -8.22 -12.59
C GLU A 246 21.76 -6.80 -12.00
N ASP A 247 20.56 -6.52 -11.46
CA ASP A 247 20.21 -5.19 -10.97
C ASP A 247 19.55 -5.18 -9.60
N ASN A 248 19.37 -6.34 -8.96
CA ASN A 248 18.70 -6.52 -7.67
C ASN A 248 17.21 -6.09 -7.64
N VAL A 249 16.57 -5.89 -8.80
CA VAL A 249 15.14 -5.61 -8.92
C VAL A 249 14.37 -6.92 -9.03
N TYR A 250 13.12 -6.95 -8.59
CA TYR A 250 12.37 -8.20 -8.49
C TYR A 250 11.49 -8.43 -9.72
N TRP A 251 11.54 -9.66 -10.26
CA TRP A 251 10.64 -10.19 -11.27
C TRP A 251 9.22 -10.38 -10.70
N ASN A 252 8.23 -10.47 -11.60
CA ASN A 252 6.82 -10.47 -11.20
C ASN A 252 6.39 -11.74 -10.47
N ASP A 253 6.64 -12.92 -11.07
CA ASP A 253 6.10 -14.16 -10.53
C ASP A 253 6.85 -15.40 -11.03
N ARG A 254 6.61 -16.52 -10.33
CA ARG A 254 6.94 -17.86 -10.77
C ARG A 254 5.66 -18.66 -11.00
N GLY A 255 5.38 -19.04 -12.26
CA GLY A 255 4.23 -19.83 -12.65
C GLY A 255 4.27 -21.26 -12.10
N ALA A 256 3.08 -21.89 -12.02
CA ALA A 256 2.96 -23.29 -11.60
C ALA A 256 3.71 -24.27 -12.53
N ASP A 257 4.03 -23.86 -13.75
CA ASP A 257 4.89 -24.57 -14.70
C ASP A 257 6.40 -24.38 -14.43
N GLY A 258 6.76 -23.57 -13.43
CA GLY A 258 8.14 -23.25 -13.05
C GLY A 258 8.76 -22.08 -13.80
N ASN A 259 8.10 -21.54 -14.83
CA ASN A 259 8.60 -20.40 -15.59
C ASN A 259 8.56 -19.10 -14.76
N ILE A 260 9.53 -18.22 -15.03
CA ILE A 260 9.61 -16.90 -14.38
C ILE A 260 9.08 -15.82 -15.34
N ASN A 261 8.08 -15.09 -14.91
CA ASN A 261 7.65 -13.85 -15.53
C ASN A 261 8.59 -12.71 -15.09
N ARG A 262 9.47 -12.28 -16.00
CA ARG A 262 10.51 -11.29 -15.71
C ARG A 262 10.07 -9.84 -15.80
N THR A 263 8.79 -9.56 -15.91
CA THR A 263 8.28 -8.19 -15.78
C THR A 263 8.66 -7.65 -14.41
N LYS A 264 9.03 -6.38 -14.33
CA LYS A 264 9.44 -5.72 -13.09
C LYS A 264 8.48 -4.57 -12.78
N TRP A 265 7.87 -4.63 -11.59
CA TRP A 265 6.99 -3.59 -11.09
C TRP A 265 7.59 -2.93 -9.84
N THR A 266 7.42 -1.62 -9.72
CA THR A 266 8.03 -0.82 -8.63
C THR A 266 7.67 -1.34 -7.24
N TYR A 267 6.42 -1.71 -7.02
CA TYR A 267 5.91 -2.14 -5.72
C TYR A 267 6.51 -3.47 -5.23
N ASN A 268 6.89 -4.39 -6.13
CA ASN A 268 7.55 -5.64 -5.76
C ASN A 268 8.91 -5.37 -5.09
N SER A 269 9.72 -4.51 -5.69
CA SER A 269 10.99 -4.08 -5.07
C SER A 269 10.75 -3.27 -3.80
N GLY A 270 9.70 -2.44 -3.75
CA GLY A 270 9.31 -1.69 -2.57
C GLY A 270 9.02 -2.59 -1.37
N ALA A 271 8.24 -3.65 -1.56
CA ALA A 271 7.93 -4.59 -0.49
C ALA A 271 9.18 -5.28 0.07
N MET A 272 10.13 -5.66 -0.80
CA MET A 272 11.38 -6.28 -0.37
C MET A 272 12.33 -5.31 0.34
N ILE A 273 12.37 -4.05 -0.07
CA ILE A 273 13.13 -3.00 0.64
C ILE A 273 12.57 -2.81 2.05
N ALA A 274 11.26 -2.60 2.19
CA ALA A 274 10.61 -2.42 3.48
C ALA A 274 10.81 -3.65 4.39
N SER A 275 10.61 -4.85 3.85
CA SER A 275 10.79 -6.10 4.59
C SER A 275 12.23 -6.32 5.03
N GLY A 276 13.22 -6.08 4.17
CA GLY A 276 14.64 -6.18 4.51
C GLY A 276 15.05 -5.19 5.59
N THR A 277 14.58 -3.94 5.50
CA THR A 277 14.82 -2.90 6.51
C THR A 277 14.27 -3.32 7.87
N ARG A 278 13.02 -3.78 7.92
CA ARG A 278 12.36 -4.24 9.17
C ARG A 278 13.00 -5.49 9.74
N LEU A 279 13.36 -6.47 8.90
CA LEU A 279 14.09 -7.67 9.33
C LEU A 279 15.43 -7.30 9.97
N TYR A 280 16.16 -6.34 9.40
CA TYR A 280 17.39 -5.83 10.02
C TYR A 280 17.11 -5.20 11.38
N HIS A 281 16.11 -4.35 11.53
CA HIS A 281 15.77 -3.72 12.81
C HIS A 281 15.35 -4.74 13.88
N ILE A 282 14.63 -5.80 13.48
CA ILE A 282 14.17 -6.86 14.41
C ILE A 282 15.30 -7.80 14.80
N THR A 283 16.17 -8.19 13.88
CA THR A 283 17.13 -9.28 14.08
C THR A 283 18.57 -8.83 14.31
N GLY A 284 18.93 -7.62 13.85
CA GLY A 284 20.31 -7.13 13.79
C GLY A 284 21.16 -7.76 12.68
N GLU A 285 20.58 -8.64 11.85
CA GLU A 285 21.29 -9.32 10.76
C GLU A 285 21.56 -8.37 9.58
N LYS A 286 22.81 -7.92 9.43
CA LYS A 286 23.23 -6.94 8.42
C LYS A 286 22.93 -7.34 6.98
N SER A 287 22.88 -8.62 6.67
CA SER A 287 22.57 -9.13 5.33
C SER A 287 21.24 -8.61 4.79
N TYR A 288 20.21 -8.48 5.65
CA TYR A 288 18.92 -7.92 5.26
C TYR A 288 19.03 -6.45 4.85
N LEU A 289 19.79 -5.66 5.64
CA LEU A 289 20.02 -4.25 5.32
C LEU A 289 20.81 -4.07 4.02
N ASP A 290 21.88 -4.87 3.82
CA ASP A 290 22.70 -4.82 2.62
C ASP A 290 21.88 -5.20 1.37
N GLN A 291 20.98 -6.17 1.47
CA GLN A 291 20.04 -6.54 0.41
C GLN A 291 19.01 -5.43 0.14
N ALA A 292 18.44 -4.81 1.17
CA ALA A 292 17.51 -3.70 1.02
C ALA A 292 18.16 -2.50 0.32
N LYS A 293 19.39 -2.15 0.69
CA LYS A 293 20.18 -1.07 0.03
C LYS A 293 20.45 -1.39 -1.43
N ALA A 294 20.91 -2.60 -1.74
CA ALA A 294 21.19 -3.02 -3.11
C ALA A 294 19.91 -3.00 -3.99
N THR A 295 18.78 -3.43 -3.42
CA THR A 295 17.48 -3.36 -4.11
C THR A 295 17.04 -1.91 -4.32
N ALA A 296 17.23 -1.02 -3.34
CA ALA A 296 16.87 0.39 -3.45
C ALA A 296 17.66 1.10 -4.56
N ASP A 297 18.97 0.89 -4.61
CA ASP A 297 19.85 1.48 -5.64
C ASP A 297 19.52 0.91 -7.03
N GLY A 298 19.30 -0.39 -7.12
CA GLY A 298 18.91 -1.08 -8.35
C GLY A 298 17.54 -0.58 -8.86
N ALA A 299 16.55 -0.49 -7.99
CA ALA A 299 15.21 -0.02 -8.34
C ALA A 299 15.23 1.44 -8.83
N TYR A 300 15.94 2.34 -8.14
CA TYR A 300 16.08 3.71 -8.61
C TYR A 300 16.74 3.77 -10.00
N SER A 301 17.83 3.06 -10.19
CA SER A 301 18.55 3.01 -11.46
C SER A 301 17.72 2.39 -12.59
N TYR A 302 16.90 1.39 -12.28
CA TYR A 302 16.07 0.69 -13.27
C TYR A 302 14.84 1.51 -13.65
N TYR A 303 14.12 2.08 -12.67
CA TYR A 303 12.81 2.72 -12.92
C TYR A 303 12.90 4.19 -13.27
N VAL A 304 13.86 4.95 -12.74
CA VAL A 304 13.94 6.40 -12.97
C VAL A 304 14.70 6.69 -14.27
N ARG A 305 14.00 7.29 -15.24
CA ARG A 305 14.51 7.58 -16.58
C ARG A 305 13.93 8.89 -17.11
N SER A 306 14.49 9.40 -18.19
CA SER A 306 13.85 10.50 -18.93
C SER A 306 12.54 10.01 -19.58
N ARG A 307 11.41 10.68 -19.29
CA ARG A 307 10.09 10.41 -19.86
C ARG A 307 9.33 11.70 -20.08
N GLU A 308 8.74 11.86 -21.25
CA GLU A 308 7.83 12.97 -21.59
C GLU A 308 8.36 14.36 -21.15
N GLY A 309 9.66 14.60 -21.39
CA GLY A 309 10.33 15.87 -21.07
C GLY A 309 10.73 16.05 -19.60
N ILE A 310 10.50 15.04 -18.75
CA ILE A 310 10.97 15.00 -17.35
C ILE A 310 12.26 14.18 -17.31
N ALA A 311 13.38 14.81 -16.96
CA ALA A 311 14.71 14.18 -17.00
C ALA A 311 14.83 12.97 -16.04
N LEU A 312 14.33 13.11 -14.82
CA LEU A 312 14.27 12.05 -13.81
C LEU A 312 12.82 11.77 -13.47
N CYS A 313 12.26 10.73 -14.07
CA CYS A 313 10.85 10.41 -13.99
C CYS A 313 10.65 8.94 -13.63
N TYR A 314 9.87 8.70 -12.58
CA TYR A 314 9.32 7.38 -12.27
C TYR A 314 8.37 6.90 -13.38
N PRO A 315 7.98 5.61 -13.42
CA PRO A 315 6.99 5.14 -14.40
C PRO A 315 5.72 5.99 -14.38
N LEU A 316 5.17 6.27 -15.57
CA LEU A 316 3.98 7.10 -15.75
C LEU A 316 2.69 6.30 -15.81
N ASN A 317 2.78 4.99 -15.69
CA ASN A 317 1.66 4.07 -15.54
C ASN A 317 1.68 3.49 -14.12
N ASP A 318 0.53 3.11 -13.63
CA ASP A 318 0.35 2.48 -12.32
C ASP A 318 1.06 3.25 -11.17
N PRO A 319 0.72 4.53 -10.94
CA PRO A 319 1.35 5.34 -9.89
C PRO A 319 1.16 4.76 -8.48
N TRP A 320 0.12 3.93 -8.27
CA TRP A 320 -0.09 3.20 -7.02
C TRP A 320 1.08 2.25 -6.71
N PHE A 321 1.65 1.61 -7.73
CA PHE A 321 2.84 0.77 -7.56
C PHE A 321 4.06 1.61 -7.16
N THR A 322 4.17 2.81 -7.71
CA THR A 322 5.32 3.69 -7.47
C THR A 322 5.31 4.25 -6.04
N VAL A 323 4.15 4.64 -5.50
CA VAL A 323 4.11 5.16 -4.10
C VAL A 323 4.54 4.11 -3.09
N LYS A 324 4.28 2.83 -3.32
CA LYS A 324 4.74 1.75 -2.44
C LYS A 324 6.27 1.65 -2.41
N LEU A 325 6.94 1.78 -3.56
CA LEU A 325 8.40 1.85 -3.61
C LEU A 325 8.93 3.07 -2.85
N VAL A 326 8.32 4.23 -3.04
CA VAL A 326 8.79 5.46 -2.39
C VAL A 326 8.60 5.43 -0.87
N ARG A 327 7.49 4.87 -0.39
CA ARG A 327 7.30 4.64 1.05
C ARG A 327 8.37 3.72 1.65
N ALA A 328 8.78 2.69 0.90
CA ALA A 328 9.89 1.83 1.33
C ALA A 328 11.24 2.57 1.36
N TYR A 329 11.47 3.51 0.44
CA TYR A 329 12.64 4.40 0.53
C TYR A 329 12.60 5.30 1.77
N MET A 330 11.42 5.82 2.14
CA MET A 330 11.25 6.61 3.36
C MET A 330 11.57 5.77 4.62
N GLU A 331 11.19 4.49 4.65
CA GLU A 331 11.57 3.59 5.76
C GLU A 331 13.07 3.29 5.82
N LEU A 332 13.76 3.22 4.67
CA LEU A 332 15.18 2.89 4.60
C LEU A 332 16.11 4.11 4.75
N GLU A 333 15.60 5.33 4.65
CA GLU A 333 16.41 6.54 4.51
C GLU A 333 17.42 6.76 5.63
N SER A 334 17.05 6.47 6.89
CA SER A 334 17.96 6.60 8.05
C SER A 334 19.19 5.69 7.95
N GLU A 335 19.05 4.55 7.27
CA GLU A 335 20.11 3.56 7.08
C GLU A 335 20.83 3.73 5.73
N HIS A 336 20.22 4.45 4.78
CA HIS A 336 20.73 4.63 3.42
C HIS A 336 20.41 6.01 2.86
N SER A 337 21.31 6.96 3.07
CA SER A 337 21.12 8.38 2.70
C SER A 337 20.88 8.63 1.19
N ALA A 338 21.21 7.68 0.31
CA ALA A 338 20.85 7.78 -1.11
C ALA A 338 19.33 7.85 -1.34
N CYS A 339 18.53 7.29 -0.41
CA CYS A 339 17.08 7.33 -0.47
C CYS A 339 16.52 8.76 -0.45
N THR A 340 17.18 9.73 0.20
CA THR A 340 16.79 11.15 0.14
C THR A 340 16.64 11.63 -1.31
N ARG A 341 17.63 11.33 -2.16
CA ARG A 341 17.57 11.69 -3.58
C ARG A 341 16.41 10.97 -4.30
N TYR A 342 16.15 9.72 -3.96
CA TYR A 342 15.10 8.93 -4.59
C TYR A 342 13.72 9.49 -4.24
N ILE A 343 13.53 9.86 -2.99
CA ILE A 343 12.31 10.50 -2.48
C ILE A 343 12.12 11.89 -3.09
N GLU A 344 13.17 12.72 -3.12
CA GLU A 344 13.09 14.07 -3.71
C GLU A 344 12.79 14.04 -5.22
N THR A 345 13.28 13.03 -5.95
CA THR A 345 12.89 12.80 -7.35
C THR A 345 11.40 12.55 -7.46
N PHE A 346 10.83 11.72 -6.59
CA PHE A 346 9.39 11.47 -6.57
C PHE A 346 8.58 12.71 -6.20
N ILE A 347 9.01 13.46 -5.18
CA ILE A 347 8.37 14.72 -4.77
C ILE A 347 8.30 15.70 -5.94
N SER A 348 9.39 15.83 -6.72
CA SER A 348 9.41 16.66 -7.93
C SER A 348 8.42 16.16 -8.99
N ASN A 349 8.29 14.84 -9.19
CA ASN A 349 7.30 14.27 -10.12
C ASN A 349 5.86 14.52 -9.62
N LEU A 350 5.61 14.39 -8.32
CA LEU A 350 4.31 14.62 -7.71
C LEU A 350 3.88 16.11 -7.76
N ASP A 351 4.82 17.04 -7.58
CA ASP A 351 4.57 18.48 -7.74
C ASP A 351 4.17 18.82 -9.18
N LYS A 352 4.85 18.20 -10.15
CA LYS A 352 4.47 18.31 -11.56
C LYS A 352 3.09 17.71 -11.83
N ALA A 353 2.77 16.55 -11.21
CA ALA A 353 1.44 15.94 -11.31
C ALA A 353 0.34 16.87 -10.82
N TRP A 354 0.59 17.60 -9.73
CA TRP A 354 -0.37 18.57 -9.22
C TRP A 354 -0.69 19.68 -10.23
N SER A 355 0.29 20.12 -11.00
CA SER A 355 0.13 21.23 -11.95
C SER A 355 -0.30 20.78 -13.34
N SER A 356 0.05 19.57 -13.80
CA SER A 356 -0.21 19.11 -15.17
C SER A 356 -1.00 17.81 -15.27
N GLY A 357 -0.98 16.97 -14.25
CA GLY A 357 -1.68 15.68 -14.20
C GLY A 357 -3.05 15.71 -13.53
N ARG A 358 -3.54 16.88 -13.11
CA ARG A 358 -4.81 17.05 -12.40
C ARG A 358 -5.91 17.54 -13.34
N MET A 359 -7.08 16.90 -13.25
CA MET A 359 -8.28 17.27 -13.99
C MET A 359 -9.05 18.43 -13.30
N ASN A 360 -9.95 19.10 -14.03
CA ASN A 360 -10.77 20.21 -13.50
C ASN A 360 -11.71 19.79 -12.36
N ASN A 361 -12.08 18.53 -12.26
CA ASN A 361 -12.93 18.00 -11.16
C ASN A 361 -12.14 17.64 -9.88
N GLY A 362 -10.81 17.81 -9.92
CA GLY A 362 -9.90 17.52 -8.80
C GLY A 362 -9.27 16.13 -8.82
N LEU A 363 -9.66 15.25 -9.75
CA LEU A 363 -9.07 13.93 -9.95
C LEU A 363 -7.76 14.02 -10.74
N PHE A 364 -7.02 12.93 -10.81
CA PHE A 364 -5.76 12.82 -11.53
C PHE A 364 -5.89 11.91 -12.74
N TYR A 365 -5.17 12.23 -13.81
CA TYR A 365 -4.85 11.26 -14.85
C TYR A 365 -3.93 10.18 -14.27
N GLU A 366 -4.04 8.93 -14.75
CA GLU A 366 -3.06 7.90 -14.43
C GLU A 366 -1.64 8.37 -14.78
N ASN A 367 -1.50 8.92 -15.97
CA ASN A 367 -0.27 9.56 -16.41
C ASN A 367 -0.17 10.98 -15.84
N TRP A 368 0.68 11.17 -14.87
CA TRP A 368 0.84 12.43 -14.14
C TRP A 368 1.40 13.60 -14.96
N THR A 369 1.69 13.39 -16.24
CA THR A 369 1.96 14.51 -17.18
C THR A 369 0.71 15.09 -17.82
N GLY A 370 -0.47 14.53 -17.53
CA GLY A 370 -1.77 14.95 -18.04
C GLY A 370 -2.19 14.27 -19.34
N LYS A 371 -1.48 13.23 -19.76
CA LYS A 371 -1.88 12.40 -20.90
C LYS A 371 -3.04 11.50 -20.50
N ALA A 372 -4.19 11.67 -21.16
CA ALA A 372 -5.39 10.93 -20.86
C ALA A 372 -5.28 9.43 -21.20
N ASN A 373 -5.76 8.59 -20.27
CA ASN A 373 -6.03 7.17 -20.45
C ASN A 373 -7.45 6.88 -19.91
N PRO A 374 -8.53 7.04 -20.73
CA PRO A 374 -9.92 7.05 -20.25
C PRO A 374 -10.32 5.77 -19.49
N ASP A 375 -9.67 4.65 -19.74
CA ASP A 375 -9.98 3.39 -19.04
C ASP A 375 -9.34 3.33 -17.65
N ARG A 376 -8.20 3.97 -17.45
CA ARG A 376 -7.47 3.97 -16.17
C ARG A 376 -7.80 5.20 -15.32
N ASP A 377 -7.95 6.36 -15.95
CA ASP A 377 -8.19 7.64 -15.29
C ASP A 377 -9.48 7.65 -14.44
N LYS A 378 -10.46 6.82 -14.82
CA LYS A 378 -11.73 6.66 -14.09
C LYS A 378 -11.64 5.76 -12.85
N SER A 379 -10.56 4.98 -12.70
CA SER A 379 -10.39 4.00 -11.61
C SER A 379 -10.12 4.68 -10.28
N LEU A 380 -10.79 4.23 -9.22
CA LEU A 380 -10.55 4.65 -7.85
C LEU A 380 -9.08 4.45 -7.46
N LEU A 381 -8.48 3.30 -7.82
CA LEU A 381 -7.09 2.99 -7.50
C LEU A 381 -6.08 4.04 -7.99
N MET A 382 -6.34 4.68 -9.15
CA MET A 382 -5.46 5.72 -9.66
C MET A 382 -5.58 7.02 -8.85
N GLN A 383 -6.74 7.27 -8.28
CA GLN A 383 -6.97 8.41 -7.39
C GLN A 383 -6.37 8.16 -6.00
N ASP A 384 -6.45 6.92 -5.52
CA ASP A 384 -5.82 6.48 -4.27
C ASP A 384 -4.30 6.65 -4.32
N ALA A 385 -3.70 6.36 -5.47
CA ALA A 385 -2.28 6.58 -5.72
C ALA A 385 -1.87 8.04 -5.48
N ALA A 386 -2.67 8.99 -5.97
CA ALA A 386 -2.42 10.41 -5.76
C ALA A 386 -2.64 10.81 -4.30
N LEU A 387 -3.71 10.34 -3.67
CA LEU A 387 -4.02 10.60 -2.26
C LEU A 387 -2.92 10.08 -1.34
N GLU A 388 -2.53 8.81 -1.50
CA GLU A 388 -1.47 8.19 -0.69
C GLU A 388 -0.12 8.90 -0.90
N SER A 389 0.21 9.26 -2.14
CA SER A 389 1.45 9.99 -2.47
C SER A 389 1.51 11.36 -1.80
N LEU A 390 0.45 12.13 -1.89
CA LEU A 390 0.37 13.46 -1.30
C LEU A 390 0.40 13.39 0.24
N GLY A 391 -0.32 12.44 0.83
CA GLY A 391 -0.32 12.20 2.27
C GLY A 391 1.05 11.76 2.80
N ALA A 392 1.71 10.82 2.12
CA ALA A 392 3.04 10.34 2.50
C ALA A 392 4.09 11.46 2.42
N VAL A 393 4.08 12.25 1.34
CA VAL A 393 4.99 13.41 1.20
C VAL A 393 4.68 14.48 2.24
N ALA A 394 3.41 14.69 2.60
CA ALA A 394 3.04 15.65 3.65
C ALA A 394 3.64 15.27 5.02
N LEU A 395 3.55 13.99 5.41
CA LEU A 395 4.16 13.48 6.64
C LEU A 395 5.68 13.55 6.57
N TYR A 396 6.28 13.06 5.49
CA TYR A 396 7.72 13.11 5.28
C TYR A 396 8.28 14.53 5.43
N LYS A 397 7.65 15.52 4.78
CA LYS A 397 8.08 16.94 4.90
C LYS A 397 7.80 17.55 6.28
N LYS A 398 6.85 17.00 7.06
CA LYS A 398 6.61 17.41 8.45
C LYS A 398 7.74 16.92 9.37
N GLU A 399 8.22 15.70 9.16
CA GLU A 399 9.27 15.06 9.97
C GLU A 399 10.68 15.59 9.66
N HIS A 400 10.89 16.16 8.46
CA HIS A 400 12.19 16.67 7.99
C HIS A 400 12.26 18.22 7.97
N LYS A 401 11.41 18.87 8.77
CA LYS A 401 11.51 20.31 9.06
C LYS A 401 12.47 20.53 10.22
#